data_3f849c4ccb1e0b5293ca424ddde35448
#
_entry.id   3f849c4ccb1e0b5293ca424ddde35448
#
_cell.length_a   1.000
_cell.length_b   1.000
_cell.length_c   1.000
_cell.angle_alpha   90.00
_cell.angle_beta   90.00
_cell.angle_gamma   90.00
#
_symmetry.space_group_name_H-M   'P 1'
#
loop_
_entity.id
_entity.type
_entity.pdbx_description
1 polymer ?
#
loop_
_entity_poly.entity_id
_entity_poly.type
_entity_poly.pdbx_seq_one_letter_code
_entity_poly.pdbx_strand_id
1 'polypeptide(L)'
;IDGSSPKKEIKPGYPVVNAMLVSKNKKQPIPVYSKIVSTKSKGFKSMNTYTFEAIDEVHEFVGGRFLGVFDRGYDDKKIFRYLDKKEIDFIIRLKGNRNFLFKGKSKNVLKQAQGRKGKIIFNAKYQNKKVDLTISYTRASLTDEEQEEYTLIFVYGLGQEPMMLITNKEVNNAHDARVIVRAYIDRWKIEEVHRAEKVEYQYEDMRVRSLQSLNNLNTIIMMFLGFLAKLADSIDTRLLSIKILERSQSLRSELVVYLGMMARGIQDILSYAHTGIQEYKKRRRESKKEIIQEEYIEQLSLTF
;
A
#
# COMPACT_ATOMS: atom_id res chain seq x y z
N ILE A 1 -2.24 -16.78 6.11
CA ILE A 1 -3.71 -16.96 6.22
C ILE A 1 -4.28 -16.50 4.90
N ASP A 2 -4.89 -17.43 4.16
CA ASP A 2 -5.59 -17.10 2.94
C ASP A 2 -6.88 -16.33 3.29
N GLY A 3 -6.88 -15.02 3.07
CA GLY A 3 -8.04 -14.17 3.34
C GLY A 3 -9.12 -14.25 2.25
N SER A 4 -8.89 -14.97 1.15
CA SER A 4 -9.83 -15.16 0.05
C SER A 4 -10.78 -16.33 0.27
N SER A 5 -10.46 -17.24 1.19
CA SER A 5 -11.31 -18.39 1.55
C SER A 5 -12.30 -18.01 2.65
N PRO A 6 -13.58 -18.43 2.55
CA PRO A 6 -14.55 -18.28 3.64
C PRO A 6 -14.15 -19.04 4.92
N LYS A 7 -13.32 -20.06 4.81
CA LYS A 7 -12.65 -20.71 5.94
C LYS A 7 -11.21 -20.23 6.00
N LYS A 8 -10.78 -19.71 7.16
CA LYS A 8 -9.39 -19.32 7.41
C LYS A 8 -8.49 -20.55 7.38
N GLU A 9 -7.99 -20.89 6.21
CA GLU A 9 -7.00 -21.95 6.04
C GLU A 9 -5.60 -21.40 6.28
N ILE A 10 -4.83 -22.09 7.11
CA ILE A 10 -3.40 -21.79 7.30
C ILE A 10 -2.65 -22.60 6.25
N LYS A 11 -2.13 -21.92 5.23
CA LYS A 11 -1.27 -22.55 4.23
C LYS A 11 0.20 -22.25 4.54
N PRO A 12 1.12 -23.18 4.28
CA PRO A 12 2.54 -22.90 4.38
C PRO A 12 2.91 -21.83 3.35
N GLY A 13 3.70 -20.85 3.75
CA GLY A 13 4.13 -19.77 2.88
C GLY A 13 5.31 -19.00 3.49
N TYR A 14 5.90 -18.14 2.68
CA TYR A 14 6.97 -17.25 3.11
C TYR A 14 6.38 -15.89 3.48
N PRO A 15 6.65 -15.36 4.67
CA PRO A 15 6.37 -13.96 4.96
C PRO A 15 7.13 -13.03 4.03
N VAL A 16 6.51 -11.92 3.65
CA VAL A 16 7.12 -10.87 2.83
C VAL A 16 7.05 -9.56 3.59
N VAL A 17 8.16 -8.83 3.63
CA VAL A 17 8.21 -7.45 4.13
C VAL A 17 8.30 -6.55 2.92
N ASN A 18 7.28 -5.73 2.70
CA ASN A 18 7.20 -4.80 1.58
C ASN A 18 7.09 -3.37 2.10
N ALA A 19 7.81 -2.45 1.47
CA ALA A 19 7.60 -1.02 1.65
C ALA A 19 7.38 -0.35 0.30
N MET A 20 6.42 0.56 0.26
CA MET A 20 6.03 1.29 -0.94
C MET A 20 5.96 2.79 -0.66
N LEU A 21 6.50 3.59 -1.54
CA LEU A 21 6.38 5.04 -1.47
C LEU A 21 5.04 5.46 -2.08
N VAL A 22 4.23 6.14 -1.27
CA VAL A 22 2.96 6.74 -1.69
C VAL A 22 3.09 8.26 -1.58
N SER A 23 2.95 8.96 -2.68
CA SER A 23 3.01 10.43 -2.71
C SER A 23 1.66 10.99 -3.11
N LYS A 24 1.33 12.21 -2.60
CA LYS A 24 0.12 12.94 -3.01
C LYS A 24 0.12 13.27 -4.51
N ASN A 25 1.31 13.48 -5.07
CA ASN A 25 1.49 13.88 -6.47
C ASN A 25 1.67 12.68 -7.40
N LYS A 26 1.70 11.46 -6.86
CA LYS A 26 1.89 10.22 -7.62
C LYS A 26 0.64 9.37 -7.57
N LYS A 27 0.22 8.87 -8.73
CA LYS A 27 -1.01 8.08 -8.86
C LYS A 27 -0.81 6.66 -8.34
N GLN A 28 0.37 6.09 -8.63
CA GLN A 28 0.69 4.72 -8.30
C GLN A 28 1.74 4.63 -7.19
N PRO A 29 1.63 3.66 -6.27
CA PRO A 29 2.68 3.37 -5.31
C PRO A 29 3.95 2.87 -6.02
N ILE A 30 5.10 3.28 -5.51
CA ILE A 30 6.40 2.86 -6.02
C ILE A 30 7.02 1.88 -5.02
N PRO A 31 7.29 0.61 -5.38
CA PRO A 31 8.01 -0.30 -4.52
C PRO A 31 9.43 0.23 -4.24
N VAL A 32 9.81 0.29 -2.96
CA VAL A 32 11.13 0.75 -2.54
C VAL A 32 11.89 -0.31 -1.73
N TYR A 33 11.18 -1.27 -1.17
CA TYR A 33 11.77 -2.42 -0.48
C TYR A 33 10.85 -3.63 -0.58
N SER A 34 11.42 -4.81 -0.82
CA SER A 34 10.70 -6.07 -0.75
C SER A 34 11.67 -7.21 -0.43
N LYS A 35 11.34 -8.00 0.59
CA LYS A 35 12.14 -9.15 1.00
C LYS A 35 11.26 -10.31 1.42
N ILE A 36 11.46 -11.45 0.78
CA ILE A 36 10.84 -12.71 1.15
C ILE A 36 11.70 -13.37 2.24
N VAL A 37 11.07 -13.74 3.34
CA VAL A 37 11.73 -14.26 4.54
C VAL A 37 11.36 -15.72 4.75
N SER A 38 12.32 -16.54 5.15
CA SER A 38 12.06 -17.91 5.62
C SER A 38 12.24 -17.99 7.13
N THR A 39 11.17 -18.35 7.83
CA THR A 39 11.21 -18.59 9.28
C THR A 39 12.04 -19.81 9.66
N LYS A 40 12.39 -20.66 8.68
CA LYS A 40 13.25 -21.85 8.85
C LYS A 40 14.73 -21.58 8.54
N SER A 41 15.10 -20.37 8.12
CA SER A 41 16.50 -20.01 7.87
C SER A 41 17.30 -19.99 9.18
N LYS A 42 18.54 -20.51 9.17
CA LYS A 42 19.42 -20.54 10.35
C LYS A 42 19.63 -19.16 11.03
N GLY A 43 19.56 -18.07 10.28
CA GLY A 43 19.72 -16.70 10.79
C GLY A 43 18.40 -16.02 11.18
N PHE A 44 17.26 -16.69 11.09
CA PHE A 44 15.97 -16.07 11.43
C PHE A 44 15.89 -15.80 12.93
N LYS A 45 15.67 -14.56 13.32
CA LYS A 45 15.47 -14.12 14.72
C LYS A 45 14.01 -13.80 14.98
N SER A 46 13.46 -12.85 14.23
CA SER A 46 12.05 -12.45 14.31
C SER A 46 11.65 -11.64 13.09
N MET A 47 10.37 -11.49 12.82
CA MET A 47 9.89 -10.60 11.76
C MET A 47 10.23 -9.14 12.03
N ASN A 48 10.29 -8.71 13.30
CA ASN A 48 10.68 -7.35 13.65
C ASN A 48 12.10 -7.00 13.19
N THR A 49 13.03 -7.98 13.18
CA THR A 49 14.39 -7.75 12.65
C THR A 49 14.36 -7.32 11.19
N TYR A 50 13.56 -8.00 10.37
CA TYR A 50 13.40 -7.65 8.95
C TYR A 50 12.59 -6.37 8.75
N THR A 51 11.67 -6.07 9.66
CA THR A 51 10.96 -4.79 9.67
C THR A 51 11.91 -3.63 9.95
N PHE A 52 12.82 -3.78 10.92
CA PHE A 52 13.84 -2.76 11.23
C PHE A 52 14.81 -2.57 10.06
N GLU A 53 15.27 -3.65 9.45
CA GLU A 53 16.10 -3.61 8.23
C GLU A 53 15.38 -2.83 7.11
N ALA A 54 14.11 -3.13 6.87
CA ALA A 54 13.30 -2.42 5.87
C ALA A 54 13.15 -0.92 6.18
N ILE A 55 12.92 -0.57 7.45
CA ILE A 55 12.83 0.83 7.90
C ILE A 55 14.16 1.54 7.66
N ASP A 56 15.29 0.92 7.99
CA ASP A 56 16.61 1.51 7.82
C ASP A 56 16.95 1.74 6.35
N GLU A 57 16.73 0.73 5.49
CA GLU A 57 16.99 0.85 4.05
C GLU A 57 16.09 1.91 3.39
N VAL A 58 14.80 1.95 3.77
CA VAL A 58 13.88 2.98 3.26
C VAL A 58 14.28 4.37 3.75
N HIS A 59 14.69 4.51 5.01
CA HIS A 59 15.12 5.77 5.59
C HIS A 59 16.37 6.32 4.86
N GLU A 60 17.34 5.46 4.62
CA GLU A 60 18.55 5.80 3.87
C GLU A 60 18.22 6.16 2.42
N PHE A 61 17.38 5.36 1.75
CA PHE A 61 16.97 5.59 0.36
C PHE A 61 16.23 6.91 0.16
N VAL A 62 15.29 7.25 1.07
CA VAL A 62 14.48 8.47 0.95
C VAL A 62 15.30 9.72 1.27
N GLY A 63 16.34 9.60 2.10
CA GLY A 63 17.28 10.69 2.43
C GLY A 63 16.63 11.88 3.14
N GLY A 64 15.47 11.69 3.79
CA GLY A 64 14.73 12.79 4.39
C GLY A 64 13.54 12.35 5.24
N ARG A 65 12.71 13.32 5.64
CA ARG A 65 11.51 13.05 6.45
C ARG A 65 10.44 12.37 5.62
N PHE A 66 9.92 11.26 6.12
CA PHE A 66 8.75 10.58 5.59
C PHE A 66 7.81 10.17 6.73
N LEU A 67 6.58 9.85 6.38
CA LEU A 67 5.59 9.33 7.30
C LEU A 67 5.44 7.83 7.07
N GLY A 68 5.88 7.00 8.01
CA GLY A 68 5.69 5.56 7.98
C GLY A 68 4.22 5.20 8.27
N VAL A 69 3.56 4.46 7.38
CA VAL A 69 2.17 4.04 7.57
C VAL A 69 2.11 2.52 7.56
N PHE A 70 1.70 1.93 8.69
CA PHE A 70 1.77 0.50 8.91
C PHE A 70 0.39 -0.09 9.22
N ASP A 71 0.20 -1.33 8.83
CA ASP A 71 -1.03 -2.05 9.12
C ASP A 71 -1.06 -2.57 10.57
N ARG A 72 -2.14 -3.28 10.91
CA ARG A 72 -2.34 -3.84 12.25
C ARG A 72 -1.33 -4.95 12.63
N GLY A 73 -0.64 -5.53 11.65
CA GLY A 73 0.41 -6.52 11.89
C GLY A 73 1.61 -5.94 12.63
N TYR A 74 1.87 -4.66 12.43
CA TYR A 74 2.99 -3.93 13.01
C TYR A 74 2.68 -3.28 14.38
N ASP A 75 1.54 -3.59 14.99
CA ASP A 75 1.21 -3.15 16.35
C ASP A 75 2.10 -3.86 17.39
N ASP A 76 3.32 -3.35 17.54
CA ASP A 76 4.33 -3.81 18.50
C ASP A 76 5.08 -2.60 19.09
N LYS A 77 5.19 -2.55 20.43
CA LYS A 77 5.92 -1.48 21.15
C LYS A 77 7.37 -1.34 20.71
N LYS A 78 8.02 -2.46 20.31
CA LYS A 78 9.39 -2.43 19.78
C LYS A 78 9.50 -1.64 18.49
N ILE A 79 8.46 -1.71 17.65
CA ILE A 79 8.39 -0.96 16.39
C ILE A 79 8.16 0.52 16.69
N PHE A 80 7.24 0.86 17.62
CA PHE A 80 7.00 2.26 18.00
C PHE A 80 8.30 2.92 18.46
N ARG A 81 8.98 2.32 19.46
CA ARG A 81 10.26 2.82 20.00
C ARG A 81 11.37 2.89 18.95
N TYR A 82 11.39 1.95 18.02
CA TYR A 82 12.38 1.97 16.94
C TYR A 82 12.19 3.17 16.01
N LEU A 83 10.94 3.46 15.66
CA LEU A 83 10.59 4.61 14.83
C LEU A 83 10.86 5.93 15.54
N ASP A 84 10.50 6.03 16.84
CA ASP A 84 10.81 7.21 17.66
C ASP A 84 12.32 7.45 17.78
N LYS A 85 13.09 6.40 18.07
CA LYS A 85 14.56 6.49 18.13
C LYS A 85 15.20 6.96 16.82
N LYS A 86 14.55 6.67 15.69
CA LYS A 86 15.00 7.11 14.34
C LYS A 86 14.38 8.46 13.93
N GLU A 87 13.62 9.08 14.82
CA GLU A 87 12.90 10.34 14.53
C GLU A 87 11.99 10.25 13.30
N ILE A 88 11.41 9.06 13.07
CA ILE A 88 10.49 8.80 11.95
C ILE A 88 9.05 8.99 12.42
N ASP A 89 8.33 9.91 11.79
CA ASP A 89 6.90 10.05 11.98
C ASP A 89 6.16 8.78 11.55
N PHE A 90 5.18 8.31 12.32
CA PHE A 90 4.46 7.10 11.94
C PHE A 90 2.95 7.14 12.21
N ILE A 91 2.23 6.27 11.52
CA ILE A 91 0.84 5.91 11.78
C ILE A 91 0.76 4.38 11.77
N ILE A 92 0.29 3.78 12.85
CA ILE A 92 0.11 2.33 12.95
C ILE A 92 -1.32 2.02 13.36
N ARG A 93 -1.98 1.05 12.71
CA ARG A 93 -3.28 0.57 13.14
C ARG A 93 -3.11 -0.36 14.33
N LEU A 94 -3.87 -0.10 15.39
CA LEU A 94 -3.83 -0.88 16.63
C LEU A 94 -4.74 -2.11 16.60
N LYS A 95 -4.35 -3.10 17.40
CA LYS A 95 -5.19 -4.24 17.79
C LYS A 95 -6.12 -3.82 18.93
N GLY A 96 -7.32 -4.38 18.99
CA GLY A 96 -8.31 -4.03 20.00
C GLY A 96 -7.96 -4.46 21.45
N ASN A 97 -6.99 -5.33 21.61
CA ASN A 97 -6.60 -5.89 22.91
C ASN A 97 -5.49 -5.12 23.64
N ARG A 98 -4.99 -4.01 23.06
CA ARG A 98 -3.92 -3.21 23.67
C ARG A 98 -4.46 -2.29 24.75
N ASN A 99 -3.67 -2.14 25.83
CA ASN A 99 -3.91 -1.16 26.88
C ASN A 99 -2.95 0.03 26.78
N PHE A 100 -3.46 1.21 27.11
CA PHE A 100 -2.71 2.46 27.22
C PHE A 100 -3.03 3.16 28.54
N LEU A 101 -2.16 4.06 28.97
CA LEU A 101 -2.39 4.96 30.10
C LEU A 101 -3.09 6.23 29.58
N PHE A 102 -4.31 6.44 30.06
CA PHE A 102 -5.08 7.65 29.82
C PHE A 102 -5.14 8.44 31.13
N LYS A 103 -4.40 9.53 31.20
CA LYS A 103 -4.28 10.33 32.45
C LYS A 103 -3.90 9.44 33.64
N GLY A 104 -2.84 8.65 33.50
CA GLY A 104 -2.32 7.73 34.51
C GLY A 104 -3.16 6.46 34.78
N LYS A 105 -4.28 6.26 34.10
CA LYS A 105 -5.14 5.07 34.31
C LYS A 105 -5.05 4.13 33.12
N SER A 106 -4.67 2.88 33.35
CA SER A 106 -4.63 1.85 32.32
C SER A 106 -6.03 1.49 31.83
N LYS A 107 -6.28 1.62 30.52
CA LYS A 107 -7.55 1.28 29.88
C LYS A 107 -7.31 0.59 28.54
N ASN A 108 -8.20 -0.32 28.20
CA ASN A 108 -8.18 -0.96 26.90
C ASN A 108 -8.58 0.03 25.78
N VAL A 109 -7.82 0.04 24.67
CA VAL A 109 -7.99 1.01 23.60
C VAL A 109 -9.34 0.87 22.87
N LEU A 110 -9.83 -0.36 22.65
CA LEU A 110 -11.12 -0.60 21.99
C LEU A 110 -12.28 -0.09 22.87
N LYS A 111 -12.26 -0.41 24.16
CA LYS A 111 -13.26 0.09 25.11
C LYS A 111 -13.25 1.62 25.18
N GLN A 112 -12.04 2.22 25.13
CA GLN A 112 -11.90 3.67 25.10
C GLN A 112 -12.46 4.28 23.81
N ALA A 113 -12.26 3.63 22.67
CA ALA A 113 -12.83 4.05 21.38
C ALA A 113 -14.37 3.91 21.37
N GLN A 114 -14.92 2.79 21.83
CA GLN A 114 -16.37 2.54 21.91
C GLN A 114 -17.08 3.52 22.86
N GLY A 115 -16.42 3.95 23.92
CA GLY A 115 -16.97 4.94 24.87
C GLY A 115 -16.94 6.39 24.37
N ARG A 116 -16.46 6.64 23.14
CA ARG A 116 -16.36 7.98 22.55
C ARG A 116 -17.24 8.10 21.30
N LYS A 117 -17.62 9.34 21.00
CA LYS A 117 -18.29 9.69 19.75
C LYS A 117 -17.34 10.51 18.88
N GLY A 118 -17.26 10.20 17.60
CA GLY A 118 -16.55 11.04 16.63
C GLY A 118 -17.27 12.38 16.45
N LYS A 119 -16.54 13.48 16.65
CA LYS A 119 -17.09 14.84 16.46
C LYS A 119 -16.59 15.50 15.18
N ILE A 120 -15.50 15.01 14.62
CA ILE A 120 -14.87 15.56 13.41
C ILE A 120 -15.41 14.78 12.22
N ILE A 121 -16.14 15.45 11.34
CA ILE A 121 -16.67 14.84 10.11
C ILE A 121 -15.56 14.79 9.06
N PHE A 122 -15.47 13.66 8.36
CA PHE A 122 -14.49 13.41 7.32
C PHE A 122 -15.08 12.56 6.19
N ASN A 123 -15.28 13.17 5.03
CA ASN A 123 -15.72 12.47 3.84
C ASN A 123 -14.49 11.95 3.09
N ALA A 124 -14.43 10.67 2.83
CA ALA A 124 -13.32 10.02 2.19
C ALA A 124 -13.77 9.03 1.09
N LYS A 125 -12.84 8.68 0.21
CA LYS A 125 -12.98 7.53 -0.68
C LYS A 125 -12.20 6.37 -0.06
N TYR A 126 -12.89 5.30 0.31
CA TYR A 126 -12.29 4.08 0.86
C TYR A 126 -12.76 2.88 0.04
N GLN A 127 -11.82 2.07 -0.46
CA GLN A 127 -12.13 0.93 -1.34
C GLN A 127 -13.06 1.32 -2.52
N ASN A 128 -12.75 2.45 -3.16
CA ASN A 128 -13.54 3.04 -4.27
C ASN A 128 -14.97 3.47 -3.92
N LYS A 129 -15.38 3.43 -2.66
CA LYS A 129 -16.70 3.90 -2.19
C LYS A 129 -16.53 5.22 -1.44
N LYS A 130 -17.46 6.16 -1.66
CA LYS A 130 -17.56 7.34 -0.80
C LYS A 130 -18.08 6.90 0.56
N VAL A 131 -17.40 7.31 1.63
CA VAL A 131 -17.75 6.99 3.01
C VAL A 131 -17.72 8.25 3.86
N ASP A 132 -18.72 8.36 4.72
CA ASP A 132 -18.80 9.42 5.71
C ASP A 132 -18.27 8.88 7.03
N LEU A 133 -17.16 9.44 7.47
CA LEU A 133 -16.46 9.03 8.67
C LEU A 133 -16.59 10.09 9.75
N THR A 134 -16.52 9.65 10.98
CA THR A 134 -16.35 10.57 12.11
C THR A 134 -15.10 10.18 12.89
N ILE A 135 -14.40 11.20 13.41
CA ILE A 135 -13.10 11.04 14.05
C ILE A 135 -13.15 11.61 15.45
N SER A 136 -12.50 10.94 16.39
CA SER A 136 -12.10 11.52 17.68
C SER A 136 -10.63 11.19 17.94
N TYR A 137 -9.95 11.99 18.75
CA TYR A 137 -8.58 11.73 19.14
C TYR A 137 -8.34 12.03 20.61
N THR A 138 -7.24 11.49 21.15
CA THR A 138 -6.82 11.70 22.54
C THR A 138 -5.34 11.37 22.66
N ARG A 139 -4.67 11.91 23.66
CA ARG A 139 -3.31 11.51 24.03
C ARG A 139 -3.35 10.36 25.03
N ALA A 140 -2.36 9.49 24.96
CA ALA A 140 -2.16 8.38 25.87
C ALA A 140 -0.72 7.88 25.80
N SER A 141 -0.21 7.33 26.91
CA SER A 141 1.13 6.75 26.99
C SER A 141 1.07 5.22 26.94
N LEU A 142 2.19 4.59 26.63
CA LEU A 142 2.35 3.15 26.79
C LEU A 142 2.34 2.78 28.29
N THR A 143 1.86 1.59 28.64
CA THR A 143 1.71 1.13 30.02
C THR A 143 3.04 0.94 30.77
N ASP A 144 4.15 0.88 30.07
CA ASP A 144 5.51 0.72 30.58
C ASP A 144 6.39 1.97 30.35
N GLU A 145 5.80 3.09 29.87
CA GLU A 145 6.55 4.29 29.50
C GLU A 145 5.63 5.52 29.57
N GLU A 146 5.44 6.04 30.79
CA GLU A 146 4.52 7.16 31.05
C GLU A 146 4.98 8.49 30.46
N GLN A 147 6.27 8.65 30.23
CA GLN A 147 6.86 9.92 29.79
C GLN A 147 6.63 10.22 28.31
N GLU A 148 6.41 9.18 27.49
CA GLU A 148 6.15 9.35 26.06
C GLU A 148 4.65 9.30 25.77
N GLU A 149 4.12 10.42 25.28
CA GLU A 149 2.72 10.51 24.87
C GLU A 149 2.57 10.33 23.35
N TYR A 150 1.67 9.44 22.97
CA TYR A 150 1.22 9.25 21.60
C TYR A 150 -0.18 9.82 21.40
N THR A 151 -0.47 10.22 20.17
CA THR A 151 -1.85 10.53 19.79
C THR A 151 -2.56 9.26 19.31
N LEU A 152 -3.68 8.93 19.95
CA LEU A 152 -4.60 7.87 19.50
C LEU A 152 -5.75 8.51 18.74
N ILE A 153 -6.02 8.00 17.54
CA ILE A 153 -7.12 8.46 16.68
C ILE A 153 -8.10 7.32 16.48
N PHE A 154 -9.37 7.60 16.70
CA PHE A 154 -10.47 6.66 16.55
C PHE A 154 -11.34 7.10 15.38
N VAL A 155 -11.52 6.20 14.42
CA VAL A 155 -12.29 6.44 13.19
C VAL A 155 -13.50 5.54 13.17
N TYR A 156 -14.67 6.13 13.01
CA TYR A 156 -15.97 5.45 12.98
C TYR A 156 -16.58 5.53 11.59
N GLY A 157 -17.35 4.52 11.20
CA GLY A 157 -18.04 4.46 9.92
C GLY A 157 -17.42 3.50 8.89
N LEU A 158 -16.30 2.81 9.20
CA LEU A 158 -15.70 1.81 8.32
C LEU A 158 -16.14 0.36 8.59
N GLY A 159 -16.85 0.12 9.70
CA GLY A 159 -17.29 -1.20 10.12
C GLY A 159 -17.97 -1.14 11.46
N GLN A 160 -18.25 -2.30 12.06
CA GLN A 160 -18.92 -2.38 13.37
C GLN A 160 -18.05 -1.83 14.51
N GLU A 161 -16.74 -2.05 14.44
CA GLU A 161 -15.78 -1.55 15.42
C GLU A 161 -15.03 -0.34 14.90
N PRO A 162 -14.70 0.63 15.79
CA PRO A 162 -13.85 1.75 15.42
C PRO A 162 -12.47 1.30 14.96
N MET A 163 -11.95 1.91 13.91
CA MET A 163 -10.55 1.77 13.55
C MET A 163 -9.72 2.64 14.49
N MET A 164 -8.70 2.06 15.10
CA MET A 164 -7.81 2.72 16.08
C MET A 164 -6.44 2.89 15.47
N LEU A 165 -5.94 4.12 15.46
CA LEU A 165 -4.61 4.48 14.97
C LEU A 165 -3.79 5.07 16.10
N ILE A 166 -2.48 4.80 16.11
CA ILE A 166 -1.49 5.45 16.95
C ILE A 166 -0.51 6.23 16.06
N THR A 167 -0.08 7.39 16.52
CA THR A 167 0.96 8.20 15.88
C THR A 167 1.75 8.97 16.91
N ASN A 168 3.04 9.20 16.64
CA ASN A 168 3.89 10.10 17.40
C ASN A 168 3.73 11.57 16.98
N LYS A 169 2.96 11.84 15.92
CA LYS A 169 2.67 13.20 15.49
C LYS A 169 1.69 13.88 16.45
N GLU A 170 1.94 15.13 16.72
CA GLU A 170 0.97 15.96 17.42
C GLU A 170 -0.27 16.22 16.57
N VAL A 171 -1.43 16.09 17.19
CA VAL A 171 -2.73 16.41 16.63
C VAL A 171 -3.41 17.42 17.52
N ASN A 172 -3.43 18.67 17.09
CA ASN A 172 -3.92 19.78 17.87
C ASN A 172 -5.32 20.25 17.44
N ASN A 173 -5.73 19.90 16.22
CA ASN A 173 -6.99 20.36 15.66
C ASN A 173 -7.63 19.30 14.71
N ALA A 174 -8.83 19.61 14.21
CA ALA A 174 -9.57 18.74 13.32
C ALA A 174 -8.88 18.52 11.95
N HIS A 175 -8.12 19.49 11.48
CA HIS A 175 -7.38 19.37 10.22
C HIS A 175 -6.28 18.31 10.35
N ASP A 176 -5.48 18.36 11.40
CA ASP A 176 -4.40 17.42 11.67
C ASP A 176 -4.95 15.98 11.74
N ALA A 177 -6.06 15.78 12.49
CA ALA A 177 -6.72 14.48 12.58
C ALA A 177 -7.14 13.94 11.21
N ARG A 178 -7.71 14.79 10.33
CA ARG A 178 -8.09 14.41 8.97
C ARG A 178 -6.88 14.03 8.12
N VAL A 179 -5.76 14.76 8.25
CA VAL A 179 -4.51 14.48 7.52
C VAL A 179 -3.98 13.08 7.88
N ILE A 180 -3.95 12.74 9.17
CA ILE A 180 -3.50 11.42 9.63
C ILE A 180 -4.43 10.31 9.11
N VAL A 181 -5.74 10.49 9.22
CA VAL A 181 -6.71 9.48 8.75
C VAL A 181 -6.63 9.32 7.23
N ARG A 182 -6.47 10.41 6.48
CA ARG A 182 -6.29 10.35 5.01
C ARG A 182 -5.03 9.58 4.64
N ALA A 183 -3.90 9.87 5.28
CA ALA A 183 -2.65 9.16 5.04
C ALA A 183 -2.79 7.65 5.31
N TYR A 184 -3.53 7.28 6.37
CA TYR A 184 -3.80 5.87 6.64
C TYR A 184 -4.72 5.23 5.59
N ILE A 185 -5.74 5.93 5.12
CA ILE A 185 -6.64 5.44 4.07
C ILE A 185 -5.88 5.25 2.75
N ASP A 186 -4.97 6.17 2.41
CA ASP A 186 -4.14 6.07 1.20
C ASP A 186 -3.22 4.84 1.19
N ARG A 187 -2.94 4.23 2.35
CA ARG A 187 -2.26 2.92 2.46
C ARG A 187 -2.95 1.83 1.64
N TRP A 188 -4.26 1.93 1.44
CA TRP A 188 -5.02 0.96 0.64
C TRP A 188 -4.47 0.78 -0.78
N LYS A 189 -3.78 1.76 -1.34
CA LYS A 189 -3.12 1.66 -2.64
C LYS A 189 -2.12 0.49 -2.70
N ILE A 190 -1.52 0.10 -1.57
CA ILE A 190 -0.61 -1.04 -1.48
C ILE A 190 -1.35 -2.37 -1.74
N GLU A 191 -2.59 -2.49 -1.31
CA GLU A 191 -3.42 -3.68 -1.55
C GLU A 191 -3.69 -3.90 -3.05
N GLU A 192 -3.77 -2.81 -3.83
CA GLU A 192 -3.93 -2.89 -5.29
C GLU A 192 -2.66 -3.42 -5.95
N VAL A 193 -1.48 -3.04 -5.44
CA VAL A 193 -0.19 -3.58 -5.91
C VAL A 193 -0.11 -5.07 -5.58
N HIS A 194 -0.42 -5.47 -4.35
CA HIS A 194 -0.44 -6.90 -3.96
C HIS A 194 -1.43 -7.72 -4.79
N ARG A 195 -2.56 -7.14 -5.17
CA ARG A 195 -3.49 -7.81 -6.08
C ARG A 195 -2.86 -8.01 -7.47
N ALA A 196 -2.18 -6.99 -8.01
CA ALA A 196 -1.49 -7.10 -9.30
C ALA A 196 -0.37 -8.15 -9.23
N GLU A 197 0.42 -8.19 -8.16
CA GLU A 197 1.43 -9.22 -7.93
C GLU A 197 0.86 -10.63 -8.00
N LYS A 198 -0.26 -10.87 -7.33
CA LYS A 198 -0.89 -12.19 -7.26
C LYS A 198 -1.55 -12.59 -8.57
N VAL A 199 -2.31 -11.70 -9.17
CA VAL A 199 -3.16 -12.01 -10.35
C VAL A 199 -2.35 -11.98 -11.64
N GLU A 200 -1.52 -10.96 -11.86
CA GLU A 200 -0.84 -10.77 -13.14
C GLU A 200 0.55 -11.46 -13.18
N TYR A 201 1.23 -11.55 -12.03
CA TYR A 201 2.59 -12.12 -11.97
C TYR A 201 2.63 -13.50 -11.34
N GLN A 202 1.48 -14.07 -10.98
CA GLN A 202 1.39 -15.39 -10.36
C GLN A 202 2.39 -15.54 -9.20
N TYR A 203 2.48 -14.49 -8.38
CA TYR A 203 3.48 -14.36 -7.33
C TYR A 203 3.47 -15.54 -6.34
N GLU A 204 2.31 -16.15 -6.11
CA GLU A 204 2.14 -17.31 -5.24
C GLU A 204 2.51 -18.64 -5.90
N ASP A 205 2.70 -18.67 -7.23
CA ASP A 205 3.01 -19.86 -8.02
C ASP A 205 4.48 -19.95 -8.44
N MET A 206 5.32 -19.05 -7.96
CA MET A 206 6.76 -19.09 -8.23
C MET A 206 7.39 -20.36 -7.66
N ARG A 207 7.93 -21.19 -8.56
CA ARG A 207 8.56 -22.49 -8.20
C ARG A 207 10.04 -22.47 -8.50
N VAL A 208 10.81 -22.07 -7.50
CA VAL A 208 12.28 -22.06 -7.56
C VAL A 208 12.87 -22.83 -6.38
N ARG A 209 14.14 -23.30 -6.53
CA ARG A 209 14.75 -24.24 -5.57
C ARG A 209 15.41 -23.57 -4.36
N SER A 210 15.60 -22.25 -4.38
CA SER A 210 16.27 -21.55 -3.28
C SER A 210 15.56 -20.26 -2.91
N LEU A 211 15.69 -19.86 -1.63
CA LEU A 211 15.19 -18.57 -1.15
C LEU A 211 15.85 -17.40 -1.88
N GLN A 212 17.15 -17.55 -2.24
CA GLN A 212 17.86 -16.53 -3.02
C GLN A 212 17.23 -16.34 -4.40
N SER A 213 16.94 -17.43 -5.12
CA SER A 213 16.27 -17.35 -6.42
C SER A 213 14.87 -16.73 -6.32
N LEU A 214 14.15 -17.04 -5.22
CA LEU A 214 12.84 -16.47 -4.95
C LEU A 214 12.94 -14.95 -4.72
N ASN A 215 13.92 -14.49 -3.94
CA ASN A 215 14.16 -13.06 -3.73
C ASN A 215 14.62 -12.35 -5.02
N ASN A 216 15.43 -13.01 -5.88
CA ASN A 216 15.83 -12.44 -7.16
C ASN A 216 14.60 -12.21 -8.08
N LEU A 217 13.70 -13.18 -8.18
CA LEU A 217 12.45 -13.02 -8.94
C LEU A 217 11.57 -11.91 -8.34
N ASN A 218 11.46 -11.88 -7.01
CA ASN A 218 10.75 -10.82 -6.31
C ASN A 218 11.31 -9.44 -6.66
N THR A 219 12.63 -9.28 -6.65
CA THR A 219 13.30 -8.02 -7.02
C THR A 219 12.95 -7.61 -8.46
N ILE A 220 12.98 -8.55 -9.41
CA ILE A 220 12.62 -8.27 -10.80
C ILE A 220 11.17 -7.79 -10.90
N ILE A 221 10.23 -8.42 -10.20
CA ILE A 221 8.83 -7.99 -10.17
C ILE A 221 8.71 -6.58 -9.58
N MET A 222 9.38 -6.30 -8.45
CA MET A 222 9.37 -4.97 -7.83
C MET A 222 9.93 -3.89 -8.76
N MET A 223 11.03 -4.18 -9.45
CA MET A 223 11.61 -3.28 -10.45
C MET A 223 10.62 -3.00 -11.59
N PHE A 224 9.93 -4.03 -12.07
CA PHE A 224 8.95 -3.88 -13.14
C PHE A 224 7.73 -3.07 -12.67
N LEU A 225 7.22 -3.32 -11.47
CA LEU A 225 6.13 -2.52 -10.88
C LEU A 225 6.53 -1.05 -10.69
N GLY A 226 7.77 -0.80 -10.24
CA GLY A 226 8.33 0.55 -10.17
C GLY A 226 8.44 1.24 -11.52
N PHE A 227 8.83 0.50 -12.56
CA PHE A 227 8.84 0.98 -13.94
C PHE A 227 7.42 1.35 -14.42
N LEU A 228 6.42 0.49 -14.18
CA LEU A 228 5.03 0.76 -14.54
C LEU A 228 4.48 1.98 -13.80
N ALA A 229 4.80 2.14 -12.51
CA ALA A 229 4.39 3.30 -11.73
C ALA A 229 5.01 4.60 -12.29
N LYS A 230 6.30 4.56 -12.66
CA LYS A 230 6.98 5.68 -13.31
C LYS A 230 6.36 6.02 -14.67
N LEU A 231 6.07 5.00 -15.47
CA LEU A 231 5.44 5.16 -16.78
C LEU A 231 4.05 5.82 -16.66
N ALA A 232 3.28 5.44 -15.64
CA ALA A 232 1.96 6.00 -15.35
C ALA A 232 1.97 7.48 -14.97
N ASP A 233 3.06 7.92 -14.34
CA ASP A 233 3.17 9.29 -13.81
C ASP A 233 3.84 10.28 -14.76
N SER A 234 4.54 9.79 -15.79
CA SER A 234 5.27 10.65 -16.71
C SER A 234 4.34 11.23 -17.78
N ILE A 235 4.36 12.55 -17.93
CA ILE A 235 3.62 13.25 -18.99
C ILE A 235 4.13 12.83 -20.37
N ASP A 236 5.45 12.68 -20.52
CA ASP A 236 6.10 12.31 -21.78
C ASP A 236 5.73 10.90 -22.25
N THR A 237 5.41 10.02 -21.31
CA THR A 237 5.00 8.65 -21.58
C THR A 237 3.49 8.45 -21.62
N ARG A 238 2.69 9.51 -21.46
CA ARG A 238 1.22 9.41 -21.40
C ARG A 238 0.62 8.77 -22.64
N LEU A 239 1.04 9.18 -23.83
CA LEU A 239 0.59 8.59 -25.09
C LEU A 239 1.00 7.12 -25.20
N LEU A 240 2.20 6.77 -24.72
CA LEU A 240 2.66 5.39 -24.66
C LEU A 240 1.81 4.57 -23.70
N SER A 241 1.52 5.11 -22.52
CA SER A 241 0.65 4.46 -21.53
C SER A 241 -0.75 4.18 -22.08
N ILE A 242 -1.35 5.13 -22.77
CA ILE A 242 -2.65 4.96 -23.43
C ILE A 242 -2.58 3.82 -24.46
N LYS A 243 -1.57 3.80 -25.33
CA LYS A 243 -1.40 2.74 -26.33
C LYS A 243 -1.18 1.36 -25.71
N ILE A 244 -0.48 1.29 -24.56
CA ILE A 244 -0.30 0.04 -23.83
C ILE A 244 -1.64 -0.41 -23.24
N LEU A 245 -2.42 0.50 -22.67
CA LEU A 245 -3.73 0.19 -22.09
C LEU A 245 -4.73 -0.30 -23.16
N GLU A 246 -4.71 0.29 -24.33
CA GLU A 246 -5.52 -0.18 -25.46
C GLU A 246 -5.23 -1.64 -25.83
N ARG A 247 -3.97 -2.04 -25.76
CA ARG A 247 -3.54 -3.42 -26.02
C ARG A 247 -3.96 -4.41 -24.96
N SER A 248 -4.28 -3.95 -23.76
CA SER A 248 -4.74 -4.82 -22.67
C SER A 248 -6.12 -5.44 -22.92
N GLN A 249 -6.83 -5.03 -23.98
CA GLN A 249 -8.21 -5.44 -24.34
C GLN A 249 -9.23 -5.27 -23.21
N SER A 250 -8.88 -4.51 -22.17
CA SER A 250 -9.67 -4.34 -20.97
C SER A 250 -10.01 -2.87 -20.76
N LEU A 251 -10.91 -2.35 -21.58
CA LEU A 251 -11.48 -1.01 -21.47
C LEU A 251 -12.58 -0.99 -20.39
N ARG A 252 -12.25 -1.31 -19.15
CA ARG A 252 -13.13 -1.01 -18.03
C ARG A 252 -12.72 0.33 -17.44
N SER A 253 -13.69 1.25 -17.35
CA SER A 253 -13.55 2.61 -16.84
C SER A 253 -13.10 2.75 -15.40
N GLU A 254 -12.92 1.67 -14.68
CA GLU A 254 -12.48 1.66 -13.30
C GLU A 254 -10.99 1.32 -13.21
N LEU A 255 -10.20 2.33 -12.90
CA LEU A 255 -8.73 2.31 -12.73
C LEU A 255 -8.21 1.43 -11.56
N VAL A 256 -9.05 0.56 -11.01
CA VAL A 256 -8.70 -0.31 -9.86
C VAL A 256 -7.59 -1.31 -10.19
N VAL A 257 -7.27 -1.53 -11.47
CA VAL A 257 -6.30 -2.55 -11.90
C VAL A 257 -5.29 -1.98 -12.91
N TYR A 258 -4.94 -0.71 -12.77
CA TYR A 258 -4.07 -0.02 -13.73
C TYR A 258 -2.75 -0.75 -13.98
N LEU A 259 -2.05 -1.16 -12.93
CA LEU A 259 -0.78 -1.88 -13.07
C LEU A 259 -0.93 -3.21 -13.79
N GLY A 260 -2.01 -3.96 -13.52
CA GLY A 260 -2.32 -5.20 -14.23
C GLY A 260 -2.67 -4.97 -15.69
N MET A 261 -3.43 -3.93 -16.01
CA MET A 261 -3.75 -3.57 -17.40
C MET A 261 -2.48 -3.18 -18.17
N MET A 262 -1.61 -2.38 -17.57
CA MET A 262 -0.32 -2.00 -18.14
C MET A 262 0.55 -3.24 -18.41
N ALA A 263 0.63 -4.18 -17.46
CA ALA A 263 1.39 -5.40 -17.61
C ALA A 263 0.88 -6.25 -18.78
N ARG A 264 -0.44 -6.46 -18.89
CA ARG A 264 -1.05 -7.19 -20.01
C ARG A 264 -0.81 -6.52 -21.36
N GLY A 265 -0.95 -5.20 -21.41
CA GLY A 265 -0.69 -4.45 -22.64
C GLY A 265 0.77 -4.55 -23.09
N ILE A 266 1.72 -4.49 -22.15
CA ILE A 266 3.15 -4.71 -22.45
C ILE A 266 3.39 -6.15 -22.88
N GLN A 267 2.80 -7.14 -22.22
CA GLN A 267 2.90 -8.54 -22.61
C GLN A 267 2.40 -8.76 -24.04
N ASP A 268 1.25 -8.18 -24.41
CA ASP A 268 0.73 -8.25 -25.76
C ASP A 268 1.71 -7.64 -26.78
N ILE A 269 2.26 -6.46 -26.51
CA ILE A 269 3.25 -5.82 -27.37
C ILE A 269 4.49 -6.70 -27.52
N LEU A 270 5.03 -7.22 -26.42
CA LEU A 270 6.24 -8.05 -26.42
C LEU A 270 6.02 -9.41 -27.08
N SER A 271 4.78 -9.96 -27.06
CA SER A 271 4.46 -11.22 -27.72
C SER A 271 4.71 -11.16 -29.23
N TYR A 272 4.73 -9.97 -29.84
CA TYR A 272 5.06 -9.75 -31.23
C TYR A 272 6.53 -9.36 -31.47
N ALA A 273 7.32 -9.19 -30.44
CA ALA A 273 8.72 -8.73 -30.56
C ALA A 273 9.59 -9.73 -31.34
N HIS A 274 9.30 -11.03 -31.24
CA HIS A 274 10.02 -12.09 -31.96
C HIS A 274 9.67 -12.15 -33.46
N THR A 275 8.52 -11.61 -33.88
CA THR A 275 8.09 -11.57 -35.29
C THR A 275 8.54 -10.30 -36.02
N GLY A 276 9.14 -9.38 -35.27
CA GLY A 276 9.75 -8.17 -35.78
C GLY A 276 8.82 -6.96 -35.97
N ILE A 277 9.44 -5.79 -36.06
CA ILE A 277 8.76 -4.49 -36.21
C ILE A 277 7.87 -4.43 -37.47
N GLN A 278 8.19 -5.18 -38.49
CA GLN A 278 7.43 -5.18 -39.74
C GLN A 278 6.02 -5.79 -39.61
N GLU A 279 5.89 -6.90 -38.88
CA GLU A 279 4.60 -7.53 -38.62
C GLU A 279 3.75 -6.71 -37.67
N TYR A 280 4.36 -6.08 -36.67
CA TYR A 280 3.69 -5.11 -35.81
C TYR A 280 3.13 -3.93 -36.63
N LYS A 281 3.93 -3.38 -37.54
CA LYS A 281 3.48 -2.30 -38.44
C LYS A 281 2.35 -2.76 -39.39
N LYS A 282 2.37 -4.01 -39.88
CA LYS A 282 1.35 -4.58 -40.75
C LYS A 282 0.03 -4.71 -40.00
N ARG A 283 0.00 -5.36 -38.84
CA ARG A 283 -1.19 -5.49 -37.99
C ARG A 283 -1.75 -4.15 -37.54
N ARG A 284 -0.87 -3.17 -37.22
CA ARG A 284 -1.29 -1.82 -36.90
C ARG A 284 -1.97 -1.09 -38.06
N ARG A 285 -1.64 -1.41 -39.32
CA ARG A 285 -2.34 -0.90 -40.51
C ARG A 285 -3.71 -1.52 -40.63
N GLU A 286 -3.86 -2.78 -40.29
CA GLU A 286 -5.12 -3.50 -40.33
C GLU A 286 -6.09 -3.08 -39.24
N SER A 287 -5.58 -2.80 -38.03
CA SER A 287 -6.37 -2.27 -36.88
C SER A 287 -6.66 -0.77 -36.95
N LYS A 288 -6.13 -0.05 -37.93
CA LYS A 288 -6.34 1.39 -38.12
C LYS A 288 -7.77 1.79 -38.53
N LYS A 289 -8.71 0.85 -38.64
CA LYS A 289 -10.13 1.15 -38.87
C LYS A 289 -10.86 1.63 -37.59
N GLU A 290 -10.25 1.50 -36.40
CA GLU A 290 -10.77 2.09 -35.17
C GLU A 290 -9.89 3.29 -34.79
N ILE A 291 -10.23 4.44 -35.38
CA ILE A 291 -9.70 5.74 -34.97
C ILE A 291 -10.14 5.95 -33.52
N ILE A 292 -9.17 6.07 -32.60
CA ILE A 292 -9.43 6.61 -31.28
C ILE A 292 -9.96 8.02 -31.49
N GLN A 293 -11.21 8.24 -31.20
CA GLN A 293 -11.79 9.58 -31.27
C GLN A 293 -11.10 10.45 -30.21
N GLU A 294 -10.78 11.69 -30.54
CA GLU A 294 -10.16 12.66 -29.64
C GLU A 294 -10.91 12.81 -28.31
N GLU A 295 -12.24 12.65 -28.32
CA GLU A 295 -13.10 12.58 -27.13
C GLU A 295 -12.68 11.49 -26.12
N TYR A 296 -12.10 10.39 -26.58
CA TYR A 296 -11.64 9.31 -25.70
C TYR A 296 -10.34 9.68 -24.98
N ILE A 297 -9.50 10.47 -25.63
CA ILE A 297 -8.27 11.01 -25.04
C ILE A 297 -8.62 12.07 -23.99
N GLU A 298 -9.63 12.91 -24.24
CA GLU A 298 -10.13 13.89 -23.27
C GLU A 298 -10.79 13.23 -22.06
N GLN A 299 -11.61 12.21 -22.22
CA GLN A 299 -12.21 11.49 -21.09
C GLN A 299 -11.16 10.81 -20.22
N LEU A 300 -10.14 10.17 -20.80
CA LEU A 300 -9.00 9.65 -20.04
C LEU A 300 -8.17 10.77 -19.40
N SER A 301 -8.14 11.97 -19.98
CA SER A 301 -7.42 13.12 -19.42
C SER A 301 -8.11 13.76 -18.21
N LEU A 302 -9.44 13.68 -18.15
CA LEU A 302 -10.24 14.24 -17.05
C LEU A 302 -10.37 13.29 -15.85
N THR A 303 -10.09 11.98 -16.06
CA THR A 303 -10.21 10.95 -15.00
C THR A 303 -8.88 10.71 -14.27
N PHE A 304 -7.82 11.37 -14.65
CA PHE A 304 -6.49 11.35 -14.05
C PHE A 304 -6.24 12.67 -13.26
#